data_1e5f864d73d16f918640775252891e1b
#
_entry.id   1e5f864d73d16f918640775252891e1b
#
_cell.length_a   1.000
_cell.length_b   1.000
_cell.length_c   1.000
_cell.angle_alpha   90.00
_cell.angle_beta   90.00
_cell.angle_gamma   90.00
#
_symmetry.space_group_name_H-M   'P 1'
#
loop_
_entity.id
_entity.type
_entity.pdbx_description
1 polymer ?
#
loop_
_entity_poly.entity_id
_entity_poly.type
_entity_poly.pdbx_seq_one_letter_code
_entity_poly.pdbx_strand_id
1 'polypeptide(L)'
;MDVLKNLNCFDPEVRRQALDECGRCFDSFNMHCHSFYSYNGYDYSPETIAALAAMFRWKGVGLVDFDVLDAVDEFLAAAKRFKLNAVAGMETRVFVPEMKDDVISSPGEPGITYHLGYGFAASEVPEGAKAFAAELRRKANERTEGILARVNASLPEVALDFAAVARAFTPRGNVTERHLCAAYRAQAEKRFPDPDDRAAYWTDKLGKYESDPVKLEALIRSKTMKKGGVGYVEPKPENFPTLREMNDFTTACGAVPTLAWLNGLSSGESDPDKLLDLHLEYGVRAVTIIPDRNWRTGDMAQKLKLLTALDAFLNACARRKLPVLAGTELNAPGQLLCDDYSVPELRPYREQFLAGVAAAANFTRR
;
A
#
# COMPACT_ATOMS: atom_id res chain seq x y z
N MET A 1 5.46 -0.58 -30.81
CA MET A 1 6.50 0.15 -30.06
C MET A 1 7.48 -0.91 -29.55
N ASP A 2 8.77 -0.73 -29.81
CA ASP A 2 9.77 -1.71 -29.37
C ASP A 2 10.00 -1.52 -27.85
N VAL A 3 9.48 -2.46 -27.06
CA VAL A 3 9.54 -2.43 -25.60
C VAL A 3 10.98 -2.29 -25.11
N LEU A 4 11.91 -3.01 -25.74
CA LEU A 4 13.32 -2.99 -25.34
C LEU A 4 13.98 -1.61 -25.55
N LYS A 5 13.59 -0.87 -26.57
CA LYS A 5 14.09 0.50 -26.78
C LYS A 5 13.56 1.46 -25.70
N ASN A 6 12.30 1.29 -25.30
CA ASN A 6 11.71 2.14 -24.28
C ASN A 6 12.27 1.87 -22.86
N LEU A 7 12.73 0.64 -22.60
CA LEU A 7 13.35 0.31 -21.31
C LEU A 7 14.73 0.96 -21.09
N ASN A 8 15.40 1.40 -22.14
CA ASN A 8 16.73 2.01 -22.02
C ASN A 8 16.74 3.40 -21.34
N CYS A 9 15.58 4.06 -21.21
CA CYS A 9 15.46 5.32 -20.48
C CYS A 9 15.20 5.13 -18.97
N PHE A 10 14.94 3.91 -18.52
CA PHE A 10 14.73 3.61 -17.12
C PHE A 10 16.03 3.24 -16.40
N ASP A 11 15.99 3.42 -15.07
CA ASP A 11 16.99 2.89 -14.18
C ASP A 11 17.21 1.39 -14.40
N PRO A 12 18.43 0.84 -14.21
CA PRO A 12 18.71 -0.58 -14.40
C PRO A 12 17.82 -1.53 -13.59
N GLU A 13 17.44 -1.16 -12.37
CA GLU A 13 16.56 -1.96 -11.51
C GLU A 13 15.13 -2.02 -12.06
N VAL A 14 14.58 -0.85 -12.43
CA VAL A 14 13.27 -0.73 -13.08
C VAL A 14 13.24 -1.55 -14.37
N ARG A 15 14.30 -1.45 -15.15
CA ARG A 15 14.43 -2.19 -16.42
C ARG A 15 14.48 -3.70 -16.19
N ARG A 16 15.23 -4.17 -15.18
CA ARG A 16 15.32 -5.58 -14.84
C ARG A 16 13.95 -6.14 -14.45
N GLN A 17 13.24 -5.49 -13.52
CA GLN A 17 11.90 -5.92 -13.12
C GLN A 17 10.93 -5.92 -14.29
N ALA A 18 10.94 -4.88 -15.12
CA ALA A 18 10.06 -4.79 -16.28
C ALA A 18 10.33 -5.91 -17.30
N LEU A 19 11.60 -6.32 -17.50
CA LEU A 19 11.95 -7.44 -18.37
C LEU A 19 11.50 -8.78 -17.79
N ASP A 20 11.69 -9.00 -16.49
CA ASP A 20 11.31 -10.24 -15.82
C ASP A 20 9.78 -10.45 -15.83
N GLU A 21 9.01 -9.35 -15.83
CA GLU A 21 7.55 -9.39 -15.77
C GLU A 21 6.84 -9.10 -17.10
N CYS A 22 7.57 -8.81 -18.20
CA CYS A 22 6.99 -8.27 -19.41
C CYS A 22 5.87 -9.12 -20.03
N GLY A 23 5.97 -10.45 -19.96
CA GLY A 23 4.96 -11.35 -20.55
C GLY A 23 3.58 -11.22 -19.88
N ARG A 24 3.55 -10.98 -18.57
CA ARG A 24 2.31 -10.90 -17.75
C ARG A 24 1.74 -9.48 -17.67
N CYS A 25 2.59 -8.47 -17.83
CA CYS A 25 2.20 -7.09 -17.65
C CYS A 25 1.48 -6.46 -18.84
N PHE A 26 1.61 -7.02 -20.05
CA PHE A 26 0.97 -6.46 -21.25
C PHE A 26 -0.55 -6.54 -21.20
N ASP A 27 -1.20 -5.41 -21.56
CA ASP A 27 -2.66 -5.27 -21.60
C ASP A 27 -3.35 -5.63 -20.26
N SER A 28 -2.61 -5.54 -19.16
CA SER A 28 -3.05 -5.77 -17.78
C SER A 28 -3.56 -4.48 -17.12
N PHE A 29 -3.57 -4.42 -15.82
CA PHE A 29 -3.88 -3.25 -15.01
C PHE A 29 -3.28 -3.41 -13.60
N ASN A 30 -3.09 -2.28 -12.90
CA ASN A 30 -2.77 -2.28 -11.49
C ASN A 30 -3.42 -1.04 -10.85
N MET A 31 -4.47 -1.25 -10.06
CA MET A 31 -5.26 -0.17 -9.47
C MET A 31 -4.81 0.20 -8.06
N HIS A 32 -3.72 -0.41 -7.55
CA HIS A 32 -3.19 -0.15 -6.22
C HIS A 32 -1.67 -0.14 -6.25
N CYS A 33 -1.10 1.04 -6.46
CA CYS A 33 0.35 1.26 -6.43
C CYS A 33 0.69 2.33 -5.39
N HIS A 34 1.83 2.17 -4.73
CA HIS A 34 2.47 3.21 -3.92
C HIS A 34 3.69 3.76 -4.64
N SER A 35 3.98 5.05 -4.46
CA SER A 35 5.18 5.69 -4.95
C SER A 35 6.20 5.92 -3.82
N PHE A 36 7.35 6.47 -4.17
CA PHE A 36 8.36 6.85 -3.19
C PHE A 36 7.88 7.92 -2.18
N TYR A 37 6.74 8.59 -2.41
CA TYR A 37 6.16 9.53 -1.45
C TYR A 37 5.67 8.87 -0.16
N SER A 38 5.34 7.57 -0.21
CA SER A 38 5.00 6.79 0.99
C SER A 38 5.87 5.55 1.21
N TYR A 39 6.58 5.11 0.29
CA TYR A 39 7.50 4.01 0.11
C TYR A 39 7.09 3.09 -1.05
N ASN A 40 7.95 2.99 -2.03
CA ASN A 40 7.87 2.00 -3.10
C ASN A 40 9.02 1.00 -2.96
N GLY A 41 8.77 -0.29 -3.21
CA GLY A 41 9.79 -1.34 -3.07
C GLY A 41 10.97 -1.21 -4.04
N TYR A 42 10.83 -0.38 -5.07
CA TYR A 42 11.80 -0.13 -6.15
C TYR A 42 12.12 1.36 -6.32
N ASP A 43 11.71 2.19 -5.36
CA ASP A 43 11.89 3.64 -5.38
C ASP A 43 11.25 4.35 -6.59
N TYR A 44 10.11 3.80 -7.08
CA TYR A 44 9.43 4.38 -8.24
C TYR A 44 8.77 5.71 -7.90
N SER A 45 9.05 6.71 -8.76
CA SER A 45 8.28 7.96 -8.78
C SER A 45 6.88 7.73 -9.37
N PRO A 46 5.92 8.64 -9.12
CA PRO A 46 4.63 8.63 -9.80
C PRO A 46 4.75 8.61 -11.33
N GLU A 47 5.71 9.35 -11.87
CA GLU A 47 6.02 9.36 -13.31
C GLU A 47 6.53 8.01 -13.81
N THR A 48 7.40 7.33 -13.06
CA THR A 48 7.90 5.99 -13.40
C THR A 48 6.76 4.99 -13.49
N ILE A 49 5.85 4.98 -12.50
CA ILE A 49 4.67 4.11 -12.51
C ILE A 49 3.79 4.38 -13.74
N ALA A 50 3.53 5.65 -14.04
CA ALA A 50 2.75 6.03 -15.22
C ALA A 50 3.45 5.62 -16.54
N ALA A 51 4.78 5.77 -16.62
CA ALA A 51 5.56 5.36 -17.79
C ALA A 51 5.54 3.84 -18.00
N LEU A 52 5.65 3.05 -16.92
CA LEU A 52 5.51 1.59 -16.97
C LEU A 52 4.10 1.18 -17.44
N ALA A 53 3.06 1.82 -16.89
CA ALA A 53 1.68 1.59 -17.31
C ALA A 53 1.47 1.87 -18.82
N ALA A 54 2.06 2.96 -19.33
CA ALA A 54 2.02 3.28 -20.76
C ALA A 54 2.78 2.27 -21.61
N MET A 55 3.97 1.88 -21.18
CA MET A 55 4.82 0.93 -21.88
C MET A 55 4.15 -0.44 -22.04
N PHE A 56 3.51 -0.92 -20.96
CA PHE A 56 2.79 -2.19 -20.95
C PHE A 56 1.34 -2.08 -21.41
N ARG A 57 0.88 -0.90 -21.84
CA ARG A 57 -0.49 -0.64 -22.31
C ARG A 57 -1.56 -1.05 -21.29
N TRP A 58 -1.33 -0.70 -20.03
CA TRP A 58 -2.28 -1.05 -18.98
C TRP A 58 -3.66 -0.45 -19.24
N LYS A 59 -4.69 -1.22 -18.95
CA LYS A 59 -6.10 -0.80 -19.07
C LYS A 59 -6.48 0.24 -18.02
N GLY A 60 -5.74 0.25 -16.91
CA GLY A 60 -5.87 1.23 -15.84
C GLY A 60 -4.72 1.16 -14.85
N VAL A 61 -4.46 2.29 -14.19
CA VAL A 61 -3.47 2.39 -13.11
C VAL A 61 -3.99 3.29 -11.99
N GLY A 62 -3.82 2.82 -10.75
CA GLY A 62 -4.20 3.55 -9.52
C GLY A 62 -2.98 3.82 -8.65
N LEU A 63 -2.84 5.05 -8.15
CA LEU A 63 -1.81 5.44 -7.21
C LEU A 63 -2.44 5.90 -5.89
N VAL A 64 -2.02 5.31 -4.75
CA VAL A 64 -2.63 5.53 -3.43
C VAL A 64 -1.57 5.51 -2.33
N ASP A 65 -0.82 6.58 -2.20
CA ASP A 65 0.22 6.68 -1.18
C ASP A 65 -0.35 6.71 0.25
N PHE A 66 0.40 6.17 1.22
CA PHE A 66 -0.01 6.14 2.63
C PHE A 66 -0.07 7.55 3.23
N ASP A 67 -1.20 7.87 3.84
CA ASP A 67 -1.45 9.06 4.68
C ASP A 67 -1.23 10.42 3.99
N VAL A 68 -0.94 10.46 2.67
CA VAL A 68 -0.61 11.70 1.93
C VAL A 68 -1.16 11.70 0.51
N LEU A 69 -1.34 12.92 -0.04
CA LEU A 69 -1.74 13.17 -1.44
C LEU A 69 -0.59 13.77 -2.27
N ASP A 70 0.64 13.71 -1.79
CA ASP A 70 1.79 14.42 -2.36
C ASP A 70 2.10 14.04 -3.81
N ALA A 71 1.76 12.80 -4.20
CA ALA A 71 2.00 12.24 -5.52
C ALA A 71 0.94 12.61 -6.57
N VAL A 72 -0.23 13.09 -6.16
CA VAL A 72 -1.43 13.20 -7.01
C VAL A 72 -1.17 14.06 -8.26
N ASP A 73 -0.63 15.26 -8.09
CA ASP A 73 -0.42 16.19 -9.20
C ASP A 73 0.60 15.65 -10.22
N GLU A 74 1.72 15.11 -9.72
CA GLU A 74 2.77 14.52 -10.56
C GLU A 74 2.22 13.32 -11.34
N PHE A 75 1.51 12.42 -10.65
CA PHE A 75 0.94 11.22 -11.26
C PHE A 75 -0.10 11.55 -12.33
N LEU A 76 -1.04 12.44 -12.04
CA LEU A 76 -2.09 12.82 -12.98
C LEU A 76 -1.53 13.58 -14.19
N ALA A 77 -0.50 14.41 -13.99
CA ALA A 77 0.20 15.09 -15.10
C ALA A 77 0.89 14.06 -16.02
N ALA A 78 1.59 13.08 -15.45
CA ALA A 78 2.22 12.00 -16.19
C ALA A 78 1.17 11.12 -16.91
N ALA A 79 0.11 10.75 -16.21
CA ALA A 79 -0.99 9.96 -16.79
C ALA A 79 -1.66 10.67 -17.98
N LYS A 80 -1.89 11.99 -17.87
CA LYS A 80 -2.40 12.81 -18.99
C LYS A 80 -1.45 12.81 -20.18
N ARG A 81 -0.14 13.00 -19.94
CA ARG A 81 0.90 12.98 -20.98
C ARG A 81 0.93 11.64 -21.71
N PHE A 82 0.82 10.53 -20.99
CA PHE A 82 0.82 9.19 -21.55
C PHE A 82 -0.57 8.70 -22.01
N LYS A 83 -1.63 9.50 -21.85
CA LYS A 83 -3.03 9.16 -22.20
C LYS A 83 -3.53 7.89 -21.50
N LEU A 84 -3.23 7.75 -20.23
CA LEU A 84 -3.63 6.61 -19.42
C LEU A 84 -5.03 6.78 -18.83
N ASN A 85 -5.72 5.66 -18.62
CA ASN A 85 -6.82 5.57 -17.70
C ASN A 85 -6.23 5.45 -16.29
N ALA A 86 -6.21 6.55 -15.55
CA ALA A 86 -5.53 6.64 -14.27
C ALA A 86 -6.40 7.25 -13.19
N VAL A 87 -6.24 6.80 -11.96
CA VAL A 87 -6.90 7.34 -10.77
C VAL A 87 -5.90 7.53 -9.65
N ALA A 88 -5.92 8.69 -9.02
CA ALA A 88 -5.04 9.01 -7.88
C ALA A 88 -5.84 9.05 -6.59
N GLY A 89 -5.17 8.76 -5.48
CA GLY A 89 -5.78 8.76 -4.17
C GLY A 89 -4.80 8.64 -3.02
N MET A 90 -5.31 8.20 -1.89
CA MET A 90 -4.51 7.89 -0.70
C MET A 90 -5.05 6.65 0.00
N GLU A 91 -4.15 5.97 0.70
CA GLU A 91 -4.48 4.91 1.65
C GLU A 91 -4.19 5.38 3.07
N THR A 92 -5.03 5.01 4.03
CA THR A 92 -4.78 5.26 5.46
C THR A 92 -5.40 4.16 6.30
N ARG A 93 -5.22 4.21 7.61
CA ARG A 93 -5.93 3.37 8.56
C ARG A 93 -7.00 4.17 9.27
N VAL A 94 -8.15 3.53 9.48
CA VAL A 94 -9.29 4.13 10.17
C VAL A 94 -9.77 3.23 11.29
N PHE A 95 -10.42 3.82 12.30
CA PHE A 95 -11.12 3.10 13.35
C PHE A 95 -12.60 2.94 13.00
N VAL A 96 -13.13 1.72 13.21
CA VAL A 96 -14.54 1.36 13.00
C VAL A 96 -15.15 1.01 14.34
N PRO A 97 -15.86 1.94 15.01
CA PRO A 97 -16.38 1.74 16.36
C PRO A 97 -17.29 0.52 16.52
N GLU A 98 -18.09 0.22 15.51
CA GLU A 98 -19.02 -0.91 15.47
C GLU A 98 -18.33 -2.27 15.43
N MET A 99 -17.05 -2.28 15.05
CA MET A 99 -16.21 -3.48 14.92
C MET A 99 -14.99 -3.41 15.86
N LYS A 100 -15.07 -2.65 16.94
CA LYS A 100 -13.94 -2.38 17.86
C LYS A 100 -13.28 -3.63 18.44
N ASP A 101 -14.00 -4.73 18.51
CA ASP A 101 -13.54 -6.00 19.06
C ASP A 101 -13.13 -7.00 17.95
N ASP A 102 -13.39 -6.67 16.68
CA ASP A 102 -13.08 -7.51 15.53
C ASP A 102 -11.78 -7.07 14.85
N VAL A 103 -10.92 -8.03 14.49
CA VAL A 103 -9.81 -7.78 13.56
C VAL A 103 -10.42 -7.71 12.16
N ILE A 104 -10.19 -6.59 11.46
CA ILE A 104 -10.69 -6.38 10.09
C ILE A 104 -9.52 -6.62 9.11
N SER A 105 -9.10 -5.63 8.36
CA SER A 105 -7.99 -5.76 7.39
C SER A 105 -6.61 -5.41 7.96
N SER A 106 -6.52 -4.87 9.19
CA SER A 106 -5.23 -4.61 9.86
C SER A 106 -4.91 -5.73 10.84
N PRO A 107 -3.96 -6.65 10.53
CA PRO A 107 -3.76 -7.87 11.32
C PRO A 107 -3.35 -7.60 12.77
N GLY A 108 -4.10 -8.16 13.72
CA GLY A 108 -3.83 -8.05 15.15
C GLY A 108 -4.21 -6.71 15.77
N GLU A 109 -4.91 -5.84 15.05
CA GLU A 109 -5.36 -4.51 15.49
C GLU A 109 -6.90 -4.43 15.45
N PRO A 110 -7.63 -4.84 16.52
CA PRO A 110 -9.09 -4.83 16.53
C PRO A 110 -9.66 -3.43 16.29
N GLY A 111 -10.74 -3.35 15.53
CA GLY A 111 -11.41 -2.10 15.15
C GLY A 111 -10.67 -1.29 14.10
N ILE A 112 -9.45 -1.65 13.73
CA ILE A 112 -8.66 -0.90 12.74
C ILE A 112 -8.74 -1.59 11.37
N THR A 113 -9.01 -0.78 10.34
CA THR A 113 -9.05 -1.26 8.94
C THR A 113 -8.30 -0.30 8.03
N TYR A 114 -7.82 -0.82 6.91
CA TYR A 114 -7.33 0.03 5.82
C TYR A 114 -8.51 0.64 5.06
N HIS A 115 -8.33 1.88 4.68
CA HIS A 115 -9.28 2.68 3.93
C HIS A 115 -8.56 3.39 2.79
N LEU A 116 -9.19 3.44 1.63
CA LEU A 116 -8.68 4.20 0.50
C LEU A 116 -9.69 5.25 0.05
N GLY A 117 -9.17 6.36 -0.46
CA GLY A 117 -9.93 7.32 -1.23
C GLY A 117 -9.36 7.34 -2.65
N TYR A 118 -10.19 7.11 -3.66
CA TYR A 118 -9.79 7.21 -5.07
C TYR A 118 -10.48 8.37 -5.77
N GLY A 119 -9.77 9.04 -6.67
CA GLY A 119 -10.33 10.09 -7.51
C GLY A 119 -10.04 11.50 -7.02
N PHE A 120 -9.04 11.70 -6.17
CA PHE A 120 -8.54 13.04 -5.87
C PHE A 120 -8.02 13.70 -7.15
N ALA A 121 -8.44 14.95 -7.37
CA ALA A 121 -8.11 15.71 -8.57
C ALA A 121 -6.80 16.52 -8.45
N ALA A 122 -6.33 16.75 -7.24
CA ALA A 122 -5.11 17.49 -6.92
C ALA A 122 -4.51 17.07 -5.59
N SER A 123 -3.23 17.36 -5.39
CA SER A 123 -2.54 17.21 -4.09
C SER A 123 -3.07 18.19 -3.05
N GLU A 124 -3.49 19.38 -3.48
CA GLU A 124 -4.11 20.37 -2.61
C GLU A 124 -5.61 20.06 -2.43
N VAL A 125 -6.04 19.93 -1.18
CA VAL A 125 -7.43 19.67 -0.83
C VAL A 125 -8.22 20.98 -0.66
N PRO A 126 -9.57 20.96 -0.78
CA PRO A 126 -10.41 22.13 -0.50
C PRO A 126 -10.13 22.74 0.88
N GLU A 127 -10.34 24.04 1.03
CA GLU A 127 -10.01 24.79 2.26
C GLU A 127 -10.60 24.13 3.51
N GLY A 128 -11.86 23.69 3.46
CA GLY A 128 -12.54 23.03 4.58
C GLY A 128 -11.96 21.65 4.96
N ALA A 129 -11.12 21.05 4.09
CA ALA A 129 -10.48 19.75 4.32
C ALA A 129 -9.00 19.86 4.75
N LYS A 130 -8.39 21.05 4.65
CA LYS A 130 -6.95 21.24 4.92
C LYS A 130 -6.54 20.87 6.34
N ALA A 131 -7.34 21.25 7.32
CA ALA A 131 -7.05 20.94 8.72
C ALA A 131 -7.03 19.43 8.98
N PHE A 132 -7.98 18.69 8.39
CA PHE A 132 -8.04 17.24 8.51
C PHE A 132 -6.84 16.56 7.81
N ALA A 133 -6.48 16.97 6.60
CA ALA A 133 -5.32 16.45 5.88
C ALA A 133 -4.00 16.71 6.65
N ALA A 134 -3.85 17.89 7.24
CA ALA A 134 -2.69 18.23 8.07
C ALA A 134 -2.62 17.35 9.33
N GLU A 135 -3.75 17.09 9.96
CA GLU A 135 -3.84 16.23 11.15
C GLU A 135 -3.52 14.77 10.82
N LEU A 136 -3.99 14.23 9.67
CA LEU A 136 -3.61 12.89 9.22
C LEU A 136 -2.08 12.76 9.10
N ARG A 137 -1.45 13.69 8.38
CA ARG A 137 0.02 13.71 8.22
C ARG A 137 0.74 13.82 9.56
N ARG A 138 0.27 14.71 10.45
CA ARG A 138 0.87 14.90 11.77
C ARG A 138 0.81 13.60 12.58
N LYS A 139 -0.35 12.95 12.67
CA LYS A 139 -0.53 11.67 13.37
C LYS A 139 0.31 10.55 12.78
N ALA A 140 0.44 10.47 11.45
CA ALA A 140 1.28 9.49 10.78
C ALA A 140 2.76 9.67 11.13
N ASN A 141 3.27 10.91 11.09
CA ASN A 141 4.64 11.22 11.45
C ASN A 141 4.93 10.98 12.93
N GLU A 142 4.06 11.44 13.84
CA GLU A 142 4.20 11.22 15.29
C GLU A 142 4.24 9.72 15.64
N ARG A 143 3.41 8.92 15.00
CA ARG A 143 3.43 7.46 15.17
C ARG A 143 4.78 6.88 14.75
N THR A 144 5.31 7.29 13.61
CA THR A 144 6.58 6.78 13.07
C THR A 144 7.77 7.30 13.90
N GLU A 145 7.75 8.54 14.32
CA GLU A 145 8.76 9.13 15.20
C GLU A 145 8.78 8.45 16.58
N GLY A 146 7.60 8.13 17.12
CA GLY A 146 7.49 7.35 18.34
C GLY A 146 8.04 5.93 18.20
N ILE A 147 7.85 5.27 17.07
CA ILE A 147 8.49 3.98 16.75
C ILE A 147 10.01 4.15 16.72
N LEU A 148 10.50 5.15 15.98
CA LEU A 148 11.93 5.45 15.88
C LEU A 148 12.58 5.64 17.24
N ALA A 149 11.99 6.45 18.12
CA ALA A 149 12.53 6.72 19.44
C ALA A 149 12.73 5.43 20.27
N ARG A 150 11.76 4.53 20.25
CA ARG A 150 11.82 3.25 20.96
C ARG A 150 12.83 2.28 20.35
N VAL A 151 12.89 2.22 19.01
CA VAL A 151 13.86 1.36 18.30
C VAL A 151 15.28 1.89 18.52
N ASN A 152 15.52 3.21 18.49
CA ASN A 152 16.81 3.83 18.80
C ASN A 152 17.30 3.45 20.20
N ALA A 153 16.42 3.40 21.19
CA ALA A 153 16.79 2.96 22.55
C ALA A 153 17.28 1.50 22.59
N SER A 154 16.81 0.66 21.67
CA SER A 154 17.24 -0.75 21.55
C SER A 154 18.45 -0.94 20.62
N LEU A 155 18.66 -0.02 19.68
CA LEU A 155 19.74 -0.06 18.68
C LEU A 155 20.61 1.20 18.76
N PRO A 156 21.20 1.53 19.94
CA PRO A 156 21.87 2.83 20.14
C PRO A 156 23.09 3.01 19.23
N GLU A 157 23.75 1.92 18.81
CA GLU A 157 24.94 1.98 17.96
C GLU A 157 24.64 2.48 16.54
N VAL A 158 23.38 2.33 16.10
CA VAL A 158 22.89 2.72 14.77
C VAL A 158 21.70 3.67 14.88
N ALA A 159 21.59 4.41 15.99
CA ALA A 159 20.50 5.35 16.20
C ALA A 159 20.36 6.36 15.05
N LEU A 160 19.13 6.70 14.71
CA LEU A 160 18.77 7.56 13.59
C LEU A 160 18.17 8.87 14.10
N ASP A 161 18.32 9.94 13.33
CA ASP A 161 17.59 11.19 13.46
C ASP A 161 16.42 11.22 12.49
N PHE A 162 15.20 11.51 12.97
CA PHE A 162 13.99 11.49 12.16
C PHE A 162 14.06 12.47 10.98
N ALA A 163 14.56 13.69 11.22
CA ALA A 163 14.67 14.71 10.18
C ALA A 163 15.72 14.32 9.12
N ALA A 164 16.79 13.64 9.53
CA ALA A 164 17.80 13.12 8.60
C ALA A 164 17.22 11.99 7.73
N VAL A 165 16.43 11.08 8.31
CA VAL A 165 15.72 10.04 7.55
C VAL A 165 14.73 10.67 6.57
N ALA A 166 13.93 11.64 7.02
CA ALA A 166 13.00 12.34 6.15
C ALA A 166 13.72 12.97 4.93
N ARG A 167 14.83 13.67 5.16
CA ARG A 167 15.60 14.29 4.07
C ARG A 167 16.25 13.30 3.11
N ALA A 168 16.67 12.12 3.61
CA ALA A 168 17.41 11.15 2.82
C ALA A 168 16.52 10.17 2.04
N PHE A 169 15.33 9.86 2.54
CA PHE A 169 14.50 8.75 2.06
C PHE A 169 13.11 9.17 1.58
N THR A 170 12.68 10.41 1.81
CA THR A 170 11.35 10.87 1.40
C THR A 170 11.39 12.21 0.69
N PRO A 171 10.66 12.41 -0.43
CA PRO A 171 10.64 13.68 -1.16
C PRO A 171 9.98 14.83 -0.38
N ARG A 172 8.98 14.51 0.48
CA ARG A 172 8.19 15.50 1.23
C ARG A 172 7.99 15.18 2.71
N GLY A 173 8.83 14.31 3.27
CA GLY A 173 8.88 14.08 4.72
C GLY A 173 7.83 13.11 5.27
N ASN A 174 7.17 12.31 4.44
CA ASN A 174 6.28 11.24 4.90
C ASN A 174 7.08 9.97 5.22
N VAL A 175 7.61 9.88 6.43
CA VAL A 175 8.42 8.74 6.87
C VAL A 175 7.54 7.57 7.30
N THR A 176 7.76 6.41 6.71
CA THR A 176 7.09 5.16 7.07
C THR A 176 8.04 4.19 7.80
N GLU A 177 7.51 3.13 8.39
CA GLU A 177 8.31 2.05 9.00
C GLU A 177 9.36 1.49 8.02
N ARG A 178 9.05 1.40 6.73
CA ARG A 178 9.95 0.86 5.72
C ARG A 178 11.15 1.77 5.48
N HIS A 179 10.93 3.09 5.44
CA HIS A 179 12.03 4.06 5.39
C HIS A 179 12.95 3.92 6.60
N LEU A 180 12.38 3.70 7.80
CA LEU A 180 13.20 3.43 8.99
C LEU A 180 14.04 2.18 8.84
N CYS A 181 13.49 1.09 8.30
CA CYS A 181 14.22 -0.16 8.09
C CYS A 181 15.40 0.01 7.12
N ALA A 182 15.16 0.69 5.98
CA ALA A 182 16.21 1.02 5.01
C ALA A 182 17.30 1.92 5.65
N ALA A 183 16.89 2.90 6.45
CA ALA A 183 17.80 3.81 7.15
C ALA A 183 18.63 3.08 8.21
N TYR A 184 18.04 2.19 9.01
CA TYR A 184 18.78 1.37 9.99
C TYR A 184 19.80 0.47 9.30
N ARG A 185 19.43 -0.18 8.19
CA ARG A 185 20.38 -0.99 7.40
C ARG A 185 21.53 -0.13 6.90
N ALA A 186 21.23 1.00 6.27
CA ALA A 186 22.27 1.92 5.74
C ALA A 186 23.17 2.49 6.85
N GLN A 187 22.62 2.79 8.02
CA GLN A 187 23.41 3.25 9.16
C GLN A 187 24.32 2.17 9.74
N ALA A 188 23.84 0.91 9.77
CA ALA A 188 24.68 -0.23 10.18
C ALA A 188 25.82 -0.49 9.20
N GLU A 189 25.60 -0.35 7.90
CA GLU A 189 26.65 -0.44 6.88
C GLU A 189 27.76 0.60 7.08
N LYS A 190 27.39 1.82 7.48
CA LYS A 190 28.37 2.88 7.81
C LYS A 190 29.09 2.62 9.13
N ARG A 191 28.38 2.13 10.14
CA ARG A 191 28.93 1.92 11.49
C ARG A 191 29.81 0.68 11.56
N PHE A 192 29.45 -0.36 10.81
CA PHE A 192 30.12 -1.65 10.72
C PHE A 192 30.45 -1.96 9.26
N PRO A 193 31.53 -1.35 8.71
CA PRO A 193 31.90 -1.55 7.30
C PRO A 193 32.31 -2.99 7.00
N ASP A 194 32.90 -3.68 7.98
CA ASP A 194 33.23 -5.10 7.87
C ASP A 194 31.92 -5.93 7.83
N PRO A 195 31.75 -6.84 6.84
CA PRO A 195 30.56 -7.67 6.73
C PRO A 195 30.33 -8.63 7.90
N ASP A 196 31.41 -9.16 8.50
CA ASP A 196 31.32 -10.13 9.61
C ASP A 196 30.91 -9.41 10.91
N ASP A 197 31.46 -8.23 11.17
CA ASP A 197 31.06 -7.38 12.30
C ASP A 197 29.59 -6.97 12.19
N ARG A 198 29.14 -6.61 10.97
CA ARG A 198 27.75 -6.25 10.69
C ARG A 198 26.81 -7.44 10.86
N ALA A 199 27.20 -8.62 10.40
CA ALA A 199 26.45 -9.85 10.59
C ALA A 199 26.34 -10.24 12.07
N ALA A 200 27.45 -10.11 12.83
CA ALA A 200 27.47 -10.34 14.28
C ALA A 200 26.53 -9.35 15.00
N TYR A 201 26.60 -8.07 14.67
CA TYR A 201 25.71 -7.04 15.23
C TYR A 201 24.23 -7.37 15.02
N TRP A 202 23.82 -7.65 13.78
CA TRP A 202 22.41 -7.97 13.50
C TRP A 202 21.96 -9.28 14.13
N THR A 203 22.86 -10.27 14.21
CA THR A 203 22.58 -11.54 14.91
C THR A 203 22.34 -11.32 16.40
N ASP A 204 23.15 -10.49 17.05
CA ASP A 204 22.98 -10.11 18.47
C ASP A 204 21.62 -9.39 18.68
N LYS A 205 21.30 -8.39 17.85
CA LYS A 205 20.11 -7.56 18.03
C LYS A 205 18.79 -8.22 17.58
N LEU A 206 18.81 -9.06 16.54
CA LEU A 206 17.60 -9.60 15.91
C LEU A 206 17.44 -11.12 16.08
N GLY A 207 18.46 -11.79 16.65
CA GLY A 207 18.51 -13.25 16.82
C GLY A 207 18.97 -14.01 15.59
N LYS A 208 19.12 -13.34 14.44
CA LYS A 208 19.70 -13.86 13.19
C LYS A 208 20.13 -12.72 12.28
N TYR A 209 20.89 -13.04 11.25
CA TYR A 209 21.25 -12.13 10.16
C TYR A 209 20.73 -12.63 8.83
N GLU A 210 20.37 -11.71 7.96
CA GLU A 210 20.04 -11.95 6.56
C GLU A 210 20.99 -11.12 5.69
N SER A 211 21.69 -11.77 4.77
CA SER A 211 22.63 -11.09 3.87
C SER A 211 21.93 -10.35 2.73
N ASP A 212 20.73 -10.78 2.38
CA ASP A 212 19.86 -10.10 1.41
C ASP A 212 19.28 -8.82 2.05
N PRO A 213 19.50 -7.63 1.46
CA PRO A 213 19.03 -6.37 2.03
C PRO A 213 17.51 -6.33 2.28
N VAL A 214 16.73 -6.89 1.36
CA VAL A 214 15.26 -6.92 1.45
C VAL A 214 14.79 -7.78 2.63
N LYS A 215 15.42 -8.97 2.78
CA LYS A 215 15.12 -9.87 3.90
C LYS A 215 15.57 -9.28 5.23
N LEU A 216 16.70 -8.57 5.24
CA LEU A 216 17.19 -7.89 6.44
C LEU A 216 16.24 -6.77 6.87
N GLU A 217 15.79 -5.92 5.95
CA GLU A 217 14.80 -4.87 6.24
C GLU A 217 13.46 -5.45 6.74
N ALA A 218 12.99 -6.54 6.14
CA ALA A 218 11.81 -7.25 6.61
C ALA A 218 12.02 -7.84 8.02
N LEU A 219 13.22 -8.35 8.32
CA LEU A 219 13.60 -8.86 9.63
C LEU A 219 13.65 -7.74 10.67
N ILE A 220 14.32 -6.61 10.37
CA ILE A 220 14.36 -5.42 11.22
C ILE A 220 12.91 -5.01 11.55
N ARG A 221 12.04 -4.84 10.54
CA ARG A 221 10.66 -4.47 10.73
C ARG A 221 9.90 -5.43 11.64
N SER A 222 9.99 -6.72 11.36
CA SER A 222 9.24 -7.75 12.11
C SER A 222 9.69 -7.87 13.57
N LYS A 223 11.00 -7.72 13.83
CA LYS A 223 11.58 -7.89 15.17
C LYS A 223 11.49 -6.63 16.02
N THR A 224 11.50 -5.43 15.40
CA THR A 224 11.58 -4.19 16.17
C THR A 224 10.30 -3.35 16.12
N MET A 225 9.48 -3.40 15.06
CA MET A 225 8.37 -2.44 14.83
C MET A 225 6.99 -3.10 14.85
N LYS A 226 6.89 -4.42 14.71
CA LYS A 226 5.63 -5.16 14.75
C LYS A 226 5.35 -5.73 16.13
N LYS A 227 4.15 -6.30 16.34
CA LYS A 227 3.71 -6.86 17.62
C LYS A 227 4.77 -7.79 18.20
N GLY A 228 5.18 -7.51 19.44
CA GLY A 228 6.30 -8.17 20.10
C GLY A 228 7.66 -7.48 19.94
N GLY A 229 7.80 -6.51 19.05
CA GLY A 229 9.00 -5.68 18.91
C GLY A 229 8.98 -4.46 19.84
N VAL A 230 10.15 -3.93 20.17
CA VAL A 230 10.33 -2.80 21.10
C VAL A 230 9.68 -1.51 20.62
N GLY A 231 9.57 -1.32 19.31
CA GLY A 231 8.95 -0.15 18.69
C GLY A 231 7.43 -0.24 18.62
N TYR A 232 6.85 -1.42 18.83
CA TYR A 232 5.41 -1.59 18.74
C TYR A 232 4.69 -0.90 19.90
N VAL A 233 3.63 -0.22 19.56
CA VAL A 233 2.62 0.28 20.52
C VAL A 233 1.27 -0.20 20.04
N GLU A 234 0.49 -0.76 20.94
CA GLU A 234 -0.88 -1.17 20.62
C GLU A 234 -1.65 0.05 20.11
N PRO A 235 -2.25 -0.05 18.90
CA PRO A 235 -2.99 1.06 18.35
C PRO A 235 -4.20 1.39 19.21
N LYS A 236 -4.39 2.67 19.46
CA LYS A 236 -5.57 3.16 20.17
C LYS A 236 -6.52 3.83 19.18
N PRO A 237 -7.84 3.74 19.39
CA PRO A 237 -8.84 4.35 18.49
C PRO A 237 -8.54 5.82 18.18
N GLU A 238 -8.15 6.61 19.19
CA GLU A 238 -7.83 8.04 19.04
C GLU A 238 -6.63 8.36 18.14
N ASN A 239 -5.82 7.36 17.82
CA ASN A 239 -4.66 7.53 16.92
C ASN A 239 -5.05 7.56 15.45
N PHE A 240 -6.28 7.22 15.12
CA PHE A 240 -6.80 7.11 13.76
C PHE A 240 -8.07 7.96 13.59
N PRO A 241 -8.37 8.46 12.39
CA PRO A 241 -9.71 8.96 12.11
C PRO A 241 -10.71 7.80 12.17
N THR A 242 -11.94 8.09 12.49
CA THR A 242 -13.02 7.11 12.33
C THR A 242 -13.33 6.90 10.84
N LEU A 243 -13.94 5.77 10.51
CA LEU A 243 -14.42 5.48 9.15
C LEU A 243 -15.30 6.61 8.60
N ARG A 244 -16.20 7.17 9.44
CA ARG A 244 -17.07 8.29 9.07
C ARG A 244 -16.27 9.54 8.73
N GLU A 245 -15.37 9.98 9.61
CA GLU A 245 -14.56 11.17 9.38
C GLU A 245 -13.74 11.06 8.10
N MET A 246 -13.16 9.88 7.84
CA MET A 246 -12.37 9.67 6.63
C MET A 246 -13.21 9.63 5.35
N ASN A 247 -14.43 9.05 5.41
CA ASN A 247 -15.36 9.06 4.29
C ASN A 247 -15.88 10.47 3.99
N ASP A 248 -16.18 11.26 5.03
CA ASP A 248 -16.62 12.65 4.90
C ASP A 248 -15.50 13.49 4.26
N PHE A 249 -14.25 13.35 4.73
CA PHE A 249 -13.07 13.99 4.13
C PHE A 249 -12.91 13.61 2.65
N THR A 250 -12.93 12.31 2.36
CA THR A 250 -12.76 11.79 0.99
C THR A 250 -13.83 12.36 0.06
N THR A 251 -15.09 12.36 0.52
CA THR A 251 -16.23 12.87 -0.24
C THR A 251 -16.14 14.39 -0.41
N ALA A 252 -15.76 15.13 0.62
CA ALA A 252 -15.56 16.58 0.55
C ALA A 252 -14.48 16.98 -0.47
N CYS A 253 -13.48 16.11 -0.67
CA CYS A 253 -12.46 16.26 -1.71
C CYS A 253 -12.92 15.82 -3.11
N GLY A 254 -14.19 15.40 -3.28
CA GLY A 254 -14.72 14.90 -4.55
C GLY A 254 -14.25 13.49 -4.94
N ALA A 255 -13.59 12.79 -4.02
CA ALA A 255 -13.08 11.44 -4.19
C ALA A 255 -14.08 10.37 -3.70
N VAL A 256 -13.81 9.11 -3.98
CA VAL A 256 -14.68 7.96 -3.70
C VAL A 256 -14.13 7.15 -2.52
N PRO A 257 -14.83 7.13 -1.37
CA PRO A 257 -14.46 6.26 -0.25
C PRO A 257 -14.49 4.79 -0.66
N THR A 258 -13.43 4.06 -0.33
CA THR A 258 -13.17 2.71 -0.79
C THR A 258 -12.73 1.80 0.37
N LEU A 259 -13.41 0.68 0.55
CA LEU A 259 -13.04 -0.35 1.52
C LEU A 259 -11.83 -1.13 1.02
N ALA A 260 -10.81 -1.34 1.86
CA ALA A 260 -9.78 -2.33 1.63
C ALA A 260 -10.17 -3.67 2.27
N TRP A 261 -10.24 -4.73 1.47
CA TRP A 261 -10.47 -6.09 1.94
C TRP A 261 -9.20 -6.92 1.78
N LEU A 262 -8.78 -7.61 2.84
CA LEU A 262 -7.51 -8.32 2.88
C LEU A 262 -7.63 -9.74 2.33
N ASN A 263 -8.41 -10.61 3.00
CA ASN A 263 -8.50 -12.02 2.57
C ASN A 263 -9.68 -12.81 3.18
N GLY A 264 -10.54 -12.20 3.97
CA GLY A 264 -11.73 -12.83 4.54
C GLY A 264 -11.49 -13.82 5.69
N LEU A 265 -10.26 -13.94 6.20
CA LEU A 265 -9.94 -14.91 7.26
C LEU A 265 -10.00 -14.30 8.68
N SER A 266 -10.09 -13.00 8.80
CA SER A 266 -10.24 -12.30 10.07
C SER A 266 -11.69 -12.33 10.56
N SER A 267 -11.93 -12.07 11.87
CA SER A 267 -13.29 -12.02 12.42
C SER A 267 -14.16 -10.96 11.75
N GLY A 268 -13.57 -9.81 11.41
CA GLY A 268 -14.28 -8.70 10.78
C GLY A 268 -14.51 -8.84 9.29
N GLU A 269 -13.75 -9.71 8.58
CA GLU A 269 -13.90 -9.93 7.14
C GLU A 269 -14.64 -11.23 6.79
N SER A 270 -14.84 -12.14 7.75
CA SER A 270 -15.40 -13.47 7.52
C SER A 270 -16.87 -13.47 7.07
N ASP A 271 -17.60 -12.37 7.33
CA ASP A 271 -18.95 -12.13 6.82
C ASP A 271 -18.94 -10.93 5.86
N PRO A 272 -18.79 -11.18 4.54
CA PRO A 272 -18.71 -10.11 3.56
C PRO A 272 -19.99 -9.28 3.43
N ASP A 273 -21.16 -9.85 3.69
CA ASP A 273 -22.42 -9.11 3.60
C ASP A 273 -22.53 -8.11 4.75
N LYS A 274 -22.24 -8.51 5.99
CA LYS A 274 -22.20 -7.63 7.16
C LYS A 274 -21.18 -6.51 6.99
N LEU A 275 -19.95 -6.86 6.56
CA LEU A 275 -18.87 -5.89 6.35
C LEU A 275 -19.26 -4.84 5.30
N LEU A 276 -19.75 -5.28 4.14
CA LEU A 276 -20.13 -4.39 3.04
C LEU A 276 -21.32 -3.51 3.39
N ASP A 277 -22.34 -4.05 4.07
CA ASP A 277 -23.52 -3.27 4.44
C ASP A 277 -23.16 -2.15 5.41
N LEU A 278 -22.33 -2.42 6.42
CA LEU A 278 -21.80 -1.40 7.32
C LEU A 278 -21.04 -0.30 6.57
N HIS A 279 -20.11 -0.68 5.69
CA HIS A 279 -19.31 0.30 4.97
C HIS A 279 -20.13 1.13 3.96
N LEU A 280 -21.14 0.52 3.32
CA LEU A 280 -22.07 1.24 2.43
C LEU A 280 -22.92 2.26 3.20
N GLU A 281 -23.36 1.94 4.41
CA GLU A 281 -24.08 2.88 5.30
C GLU A 281 -23.20 4.10 5.62
N TYR A 282 -21.90 3.91 5.78
CA TYR A 282 -20.92 4.99 6.00
C TYR A 282 -20.48 5.70 4.71
N GLY A 283 -21.02 5.35 3.55
CA GLY A 283 -20.78 6.07 2.30
C GLY A 283 -19.67 5.50 1.40
N VAL A 284 -19.11 4.33 1.73
CA VAL A 284 -18.20 3.61 0.82
C VAL A 284 -18.91 3.27 -0.50
N ARG A 285 -18.21 3.40 -1.64
CA ARG A 285 -18.80 3.19 -2.98
C ARG A 285 -17.93 2.32 -3.89
N ALA A 286 -16.79 1.85 -3.41
CA ALA A 286 -15.90 0.92 -4.12
C ALA A 286 -15.18 0.03 -3.11
N VAL A 287 -14.55 -1.03 -3.60
CA VAL A 287 -13.66 -1.87 -2.80
C VAL A 287 -12.34 -2.05 -3.50
N THR A 288 -11.27 -2.31 -2.74
CA THR A 288 -9.96 -2.68 -3.27
C THR A 288 -9.48 -3.99 -2.66
N ILE A 289 -8.77 -4.77 -3.46
CA ILE A 289 -8.16 -6.04 -3.04
C ILE A 289 -6.73 -6.15 -3.56
N ILE A 290 -5.94 -6.97 -2.90
CA ILE A 290 -4.61 -7.39 -3.34
C ILE A 290 -4.70 -8.88 -3.74
N PRO A 291 -4.88 -9.20 -5.02
CA PRO A 291 -5.19 -10.57 -5.46
C PRO A 291 -4.19 -11.62 -4.99
N ASP A 292 -2.89 -11.33 -5.02
CA ASP A 292 -1.84 -12.26 -4.58
C ASP A 292 -2.04 -12.78 -3.15
N ARG A 293 -2.60 -11.98 -2.25
CA ARG A 293 -2.88 -12.38 -0.86
C ARG A 293 -4.01 -13.40 -0.75
N ASN A 294 -4.79 -13.58 -1.82
CA ASN A 294 -6.01 -14.38 -1.82
C ASN A 294 -5.85 -15.76 -2.47
N TRP A 295 -4.64 -16.10 -2.97
CA TRP A 295 -4.42 -17.40 -3.58
C TRP A 295 -2.98 -17.91 -3.52
N ARG A 296 -1.98 -16.99 -3.44
CA ARG A 296 -0.56 -17.36 -3.51
C ARG A 296 -0.06 -17.89 -2.18
N THR A 297 -0.25 -19.17 -1.95
CA THR A 297 0.28 -19.93 -0.81
C THR A 297 0.64 -21.34 -1.24
N GLY A 298 1.66 -21.94 -0.60
CA GLY A 298 2.04 -23.33 -0.81
C GLY A 298 1.17 -24.34 -0.07
N ASP A 299 0.35 -23.91 0.88
CA ASP A 299 -0.58 -24.74 1.63
C ASP A 299 -1.92 -24.83 0.91
N MET A 300 -2.26 -26.03 0.40
CA MET A 300 -3.51 -26.27 -0.34
C MET A 300 -4.77 -26.06 0.51
N ALA A 301 -4.73 -26.40 1.80
CA ALA A 301 -5.89 -26.21 2.69
C ALA A 301 -6.13 -24.71 2.95
N GLN A 302 -5.05 -23.95 3.14
CA GLN A 302 -5.12 -22.50 3.26
C GLN A 302 -5.58 -21.87 1.93
N LYS A 303 -5.05 -22.32 0.80
CA LYS A 303 -5.44 -21.83 -0.53
C LYS A 303 -6.93 -21.98 -0.76
N LEU A 304 -7.50 -23.15 -0.42
CA LEU A 304 -8.94 -23.39 -0.57
C LEU A 304 -9.77 -22.42 0.29
N LYS A 305 -9.36 -22.16 1.55
CA LYS A 305 -10.04 -21.19 2.42
C LYS A 305 -10.00 -19.79 1.82
N LEU A 306 -8.83 -19.34 1.34
CA LEU A 306 -8.64 -18.04 0.72
C LEU A 306 -9.52 -17.87 -0.52
N LEU A 307 -9.55 -18.85 -1.41
CA LEU A 307 -10.37 -18.82 -2.63
C LEU A 307 -11.87 -18.86 -2.32
N THR A 308 -12.30 -19.62 -1.30
CA THR A 308 -13.69 -19.62 -0.85
C THR A 308 -14.11 -18.25 -0.33
N ALA A 309 -13.24 -17.59 0.47
CA ALA A 309 -13.50 -16.27 0.99
C ALA A 309 -13.51 -15.21 -0.13
N LEU A 310 -12.57 -15.29 -1.08
CA LEU A 310 -12.51 -14.42 -2.25
C LEU A 310 -13.79 -14.52 -3.09
N ASP A 311 -14.23 -15.73 -3.39
CA ASP A 311 -15.46 -15.96 -4.16
C ASP A 311 -16.68 -15.37 -3.45
N ALA A 312 -16.84 -15.63 -2.15
CA ALA A 312 -17.93 -15.09 -1.35
C ALA A 312 -17.94 -13.55 -1.36
N PHE A 313 -16.76 -12.93 -1.17
CA PHE A 313 -16.61 -11.47 -1.15
C PHE A 313 -16.91 -10.85 -2.52
N LEU A 314 -16.33 -11.38 -3.61
CA LEU A 314 -16.54 -10.85 -4.95
C LEU A 314 -17.99 -11.00 -5.41
N ASN A 315 -18.66 -12.10 -5.06
CA ASN A 315 -20.09 -12.29 -5.30
C ASN A 315 -20.94 -11.29 -4.49
N ALA A 316 -20.57 -11.01 -3.24
CA ALA A 316 -21.25 -9.99 -2.43
C ALA A 316 -21.10 -8.58 -3.02
N CYS A 317 -19.91 -8.23 -3.55
CA CYS A 317 -19.66 -6.99 -4.28
C CYS A 317 -20.52 -6.91 -5.57
N ALA A 318 -20.57 -8.00 -6.34
CA ALA A 318 -21.36 -8.05 -7.58
C ALA A 318 -22.86 -7.83 -7.33
N ARG A 319 -23.43 -8.47 -6.28
CA ARG A 319 -24.84 -8.25 -5.89
C ARG A 319 -25.13 -6.78 -5.58
N ARG A 320 -24.16 -6.07 -5.01
CA ARG A 320 -24.27 -4.63 -4.65
C ARG A 320 -23.80 -3.69 -5.75
N LYS A 321 -23.36 -4.23 -6.90
CA LYS A 321 -22.79 -3.47 -8.02
C LYS A 321 -21.62 -2.57 -7.61
N LEU A 322 -20.83 -3.01 -6.64
CA LEU A 322 -19.64 -2.30 -6.19
C LEU A 322 -18.48 -2.54 -7.16
N PRO A 323 -17.81 -1.48 -7.63
CA PRO A 323 -16.55 -1.61 -8.37
C PRO A 323 -15.49 -2.26 -7.48
N VAL A 324 -14.75 -3.21 -8.05
CA VAL A 324 -13.63 -3.88 -7.38
C VAL A 324 -12.33 -3.45 -8.06
N LEU A 325 -11.48 -2.78 -7.33
CA LEU A 325 -10.17 -2.32 -7.78
C LEU A 325 -9.11 -3.32 -7.30
N ALA A 326 -8.37 -3.91 -8.23
CA ALA A 326 -7.36 -4.91 -7.90
C ALA A 326 -5.95 -4.42 -8.26
N GLY A 327 -4.98 -4.65 -7.37
CA GLY A 327 -3.59 -4.24 -7.60
C GLY A 327 -2.61 -4.88 -6.63
N THR A 328 -1.32 -4.54 -6.77
CA THR A 328 -0.21 -5.26 -6.14
C THR A 328 0.44 -4.52 -4.98
N GLU A 329 0.03 -3.29 -4.69
CA GLU A 329 0.61 -2.32 -3.73
C GLU A 329 1.97 -1.72 -4.18
N LEU A 330 2.94 -2.52 -4.65
CA LEU A 330 4.32 -2.09 -4.94
C LEU A 330 5.05 -1.44 -3.75
N ASN A 331 4.56 -1.62 -2.54
CA ASN A 331 5.12 -1.04 -1.30
C ASN A 331 6.14 -1.94 -0.61
N ALA A 332 6.58 -3.00 -1.27
CA ALA A 332 7.63 -3.89 -0.79
C ALA A 332 8.44 -4.45 -1.96
N PRO A 333 9.76 -4.64 -1.79
CA PRO A 333 10.57 -5.35 -2.76
C PRO A 333 10.02 -6.77 -3.02
N GLY A 334 10.07 -7.22 -4.28
CA GLY A 334 9.57 -8.52 -4.69
C GLY A 334 8.06 -8.57 -5.03
N GLN A 335 7.33 -7.50 -4.80
CA GLN A 335 5.95 -7.39 -5.30
C GLN A 335 5.93 -7.19 -6.82
N LEU A 336 4.90 -7.75 -7.45
CA LEU A 336 4.76 -7.75 -8.90
C LEU A 336 4.32 -6.39 -9.44
N LEU A 337 4.72 -6.06 -10.66
CA LEU A 337 4.16 -4.90 -11.39
C LEU A 337 2.66 -5.07 -11.66
N CYS A 338 2.22 -6.28 -11.97
CA CYS A 338 0.82 -6.65 -12.13
C CYS A 338 0.57 -8.07 -11.63
N ASP A 339 -0.62 -8.32 -11.13
CA ASP A 339 -1.10 -9.68 -10.91
C ASP A 339 -1.27 -10.43 -12.24
N ASP A 340 -1.17 -11.74 -12.18
CA ASP A 340 -1.46 -12.62 -13.31
C ASP A 340 -2.93 -13.01 -13.32
N TYR A 341 -3.75 -12.22 -13.99
CA TYR A 341 -5.18 -12.48 -14.14
C TYR A 341 -5.53 -13.61 -15.12
N SER A 342 -4.53 -14.31 -15.67
CA SER A 342 -4.73 -15.49 -16.52
C SER A 342 -4.73 -16.80 -15.73
N VAL A 343 -4.22 -16.79 -14.49
CA VAL A 343 -4.21 -17.97 -13.63
C VAL A 343 -5.63 -18.47 -13.32
N PRO A 344 -5.82 -19.78 -13.15
CA PRO A 344 -7.15 -20.37 -12.89
C PRO A 344 -7.87 -19.73 -11.71
N GLU A 345 -7.14 -19.29 -10.69
CA GLU A 345 -7.65 -18.71 -9.46
C GLU A 345 -8.25 -17.31 -9.66
N LEU A 346 -7.70 -16.49 -10.56
CA LEU A 346 -8.13 -15.11 -10.79
C LEU A 346 -8.91 -14.92 -12.10
N ARG A 347 -8.72 -15.79 -13.07
CA ARG A 347 -9.38 -15.71 -14.38
C ARG A 347 -10.90 -15.56 -14.32
N PRO A 348 -11.64 -16.25 -13.41
CA PRO A 348 -13.11 -16.11 -13.32
C PRO A 348 -13.56 -14.68 -12.99
N TYR A 349 -12.72 -13.89 -12.30
CA TYR A 349 -13.07 -12.55 -11.81
C TYR A 349 -12.51 -11.42 -12.69
N ARG A 350 -11.73 -11.74 -13.73
CA ARG A 350 -11.04 -10.76 -14.57
C ARG A 350 -11.98 -9.69 -15.13
N GLU A 351 -13.15 -10.08 -15.60
CA GLU A 351 -14.14 -9.12 -16.14
C GLU A 351 -14.70 -8.21 -15.05
N GLN A 352 -14.90 -8.70 -13.83
CA GLN A 352 -15.33 -7.87 -12.70
C GLN A 352 -14.25 -6.83 -12.34
N PHE A 353 -12.97 -7.22 -12.36
CA PHE A 353 -11.88 -6.29 -12.14
C PHE A 353 -11.76 -5.24 -13.27
N LEU A 354 -11.91 -5.66 -14.53
CA LEU A 354 -11.93 -4.72 -15.66
C LEU A 354 -13.12 -3.75 -15.59
N ALA A 355 -14.27 -4.18 -15.11
CA ALA A 355 -15.40 -3.29 -14.85
C ALA A 355 -15.05 -2.28 -13.72
N GLY A 356 -14.31 -2.70 -12.70
CA GLY A 356 -13.76 -1.81 -11.66
C GLY A 356 -12.82 -0.76 -12.25
N VAL A 357 -11.89 -1.17 -13.12
CA VAL A 357 -11.00 -0.25 -13.85
C VAL A 357 -11.79 0.77 -14.67
N ALA A 358 -12.83 0.34 -15.38
CA ALA A 358 -13.68 1.24 -16.16
C ALA A 358 -14.48 2.22 -15.27
N ALA A 359 -14.95 1.76 -14.11
CA ALA A 359 -15.64 2.61 -13.15
C ALA A 359 -14.72 3.69 -12.56
N ALA A 360 -13.48 3.33 -12.22
CA ALA A 360 -12.49 4.22 -11.65
C ALA A 360 -12.13 5.40 -12.56
N ALA A 361 -12.24 5.24 -13.89
CA ALA A 361 -12.06 6.32 -14.88
C ALA A 361 -13.01 7.51 -14.66
N ASN A 362 -14.10 7.32 -13.94
CA ASN A 362 -15.10 8.34 -13.66
C ASN A 362 -15.00 8.91 -12.24
N PHE A 363 -14.12 8.40 -11.37
CA PHE A 363 -14.03 8.83 -9.97
C PHE A 363 -13.55 10.29 -9.85
N THR A 364 -12.63 10.71 -10.70
CA THR A 364 -12.08 12.09 -10.71
C THR A 364 -13.00 13.11 -11.42
N ARG A 365 -14.12 12.68 -12.00
CA ARG A 365 -15.00 13.54 -12.81
C ARG A 365 -16.28 13.96 -12.11
N ARG A 366 -16.41 13.68 -10.81
CA ARG A 366 -17.64 13.97 -10.03
C ARG A 366 -17.62 15.33 -9.38
#